data_cc933a04e08b9bbf53583cc19639b2e0
#
_entry.id   cc933a04e08b9bbf53583cc19639b2e0
#
_cell.length_a   1.000
_cell.length_b   1.000
_cell.length_c   1.000
_cell.angle_alpha   90.00
_cell.angle_beta   90.00
_cell.angle_gamma   90.00
#
_symmetry.space_group_name_H-M   'P 1'
#
loop_
_entity.id
_entity.type
_entity.pdbx_description
1 polymer ?
#
loop_
_entity_poly.entity_id
_entity_poly.type
_entity_poly.pdbx_seq_one_letter_code
_entity_poly.pdbx_strand_id
1 'polypeptide(L)'
;MSVKNSVVVVGGGIMGVMSAWHLQRMGCSVTLLEQADVPNQWAASGDHLRVFRLTYGKDAFYTEMALKALPLWLELNTLSEETILQQNGMLELSTKTAGYEAQSMAVLKERKLRFAKLDPAQVRKLYPMYNPKSFKWALYHSDGGMIWAARAVAAAASLAQRKGVRVRSNVKVVSIQKDKNGIRSVKDASGKVWEAEKFLFCGGYWSPELLKSYGIPFKITRQEQLFLRPLFNRGRYRPEHFPVFASLTQGFYGFPVHIQGFIKLGDHRKGPKVAKHDATQLRTLTPKFEKSCRAFLKKTIPELAKFEDFEGHVCWYDNTPDDDFIMDRLPDAPNGFVAAGFSGHGFKFAPIVGKSMAELMVTGKPELNLHRFRITRFRLKK
;
A
#
# COMPACT_ATOMS: atom_id res chain seq x y z
N MET A 1 16.12 28.69 18.11
CA MET A 1 17.23 27.89 17.56
C MET A 1 16.64 26.68 16.87
N SER A 2 16.87 26.48 15.56
CA SER A 2 16.40 25.27 14.88
C SER A 2 17.14 24.05 15.44
N VAL A 3 16.40 23.01 15.78
CA VAL A 3 16.98 21.75 16.24
C VAL A 3 17.71 21.13 15.06
N LYS A 4 19.03 20.92 15.18
CA LYS A 4 19.89 20.34 14.15
C LYS A 4 19.30 18.98 13.70
N ASN A 5 19.17 18.73 12.38
CA ASN A 5 18.53 17.57 11.77
C ASN A 5 17.00 17.47 12.01
N SER A 6 16.28 18.60 12.07
CA SER A 6 14.82 18.60 12.21
C SER A 6 14.12 18.23 10.89
N VAL A 7 13.07 17.42 11.00
CA VAL A 7 12.25 16.98 9.84
C VAL A 7 10.77 17.12 10.16
N VAL A 8 10.03 17.73 9.24
CA VAL A 8 8.56 17.67 9.22
C VAL A 8 8.13 16.66 8.16
N VAL A 9 7.35 15.66 8.58
CA VAL A 9 6.70 14.69 7.70
C VAL A 9 5.22 15.04 7.60
N VAL A 10 4.73 15.25 6.39
CA VAL A 10 3.31 15.60 6.11
C VAL A 10 2.57 14.38 5.58
N GLY A 11 1.60 13.89 6.35
CA GLY A 11 0.80 12.68 6.09
C GLY A 11 1.17 11.51 7.00
N GLY A 12 0.20 11.10 7.83
CA GLY A 12 0.32 10.01 8.81
C GLY A 12 -0.16 8.63 8.29
N GLY A 13 -0.25 8.46 6.97
CA GLY A 13 -0.43 7.15 6.36
C GLY A 13 0.80 6.27 6.52
N ILE A 14 0.73 5.02 6.06
CA ILE A 14 1.81 4.04 6.25
C ILE A 14 3.18 4.53 5.75
N MET A 15 3.23 5.29 4.65
CA MET A 15 4.49 5.79 4.09
C MET A 15 5.13 6.85 4.98
N GLY A 16 4.32 7.80 5.48
CA GLY A 16 4.82 8.84 6.38
C GLY A 16 5.25 8.29 7.73
N VAL A 17 4.46 7.38 8.30
CA VAL A 17 4.78 6.76 9.59
C VAL A 17 6.08 5.94 9.52
N MET A 18 6.23 5.10 8.48
CA MET A 18 7.46 4.34 8.27
C MET A 18 8.66 5.24 8.01
N SER A 19 8.49 6.30 7.23
CA SER A 19 9.57 7.27 7.02
C SER A 19 9.95 8.01 8.30
N ALA A 20 8.98 8.44 9.09
CA ALA A 20 9.22 9.10 10.38
C ALA A 20 9.97 8.19 11.36
N TRP A 21 9.59 6.91 11.41
CA TRP A 21 10.25 5.91 12.23
C TRP A 21 11.72 5.71 11.82
N HIS A 22 12.00 5.53 10.52
CA HIS A 22 13.37 5.37 10.04
C HIS A 22 14.21 6.64 10.16
N LEU A 23 13.64 7.83 9.92
CA LEU A 23 14.32 9.12 10.15
C LEU A 23 14.73 9.27 11.61
N GLN A 24 13.86 8.92 12.55
CA GLN A 24 14.17 8.95 13.97
C GLN A 24 15.30 7.97 14.31
N ARG A 25 15.30 6.76 13.76
CA ARG A 25 16.38 5.77 13.93
C ARG A 25 17.74 6.27 13.39
N MET A 26 17.72 7.20 12.46
CA MET A 26 18.91 7.87 11.92
C MET A 26 19.27 9.18 12.67
N GLY A 27 18.67 9.43 13.83
CA GLY A 27 18.99 10.56 14.71
C GLY A 27 18.31 11.88 14.35
N CYS A 28 17.29 11.87 13.51
CA CYS A 28 16.52 13.08 13.21
C CYS A 28 15.51 13.40 14.30
N SER A 29 15.28 14.71 14.55
CA SER A 29 14.15 15.20 15.33
C SER A 29 12.93 15.32 14.44
N VAL A 30 11.97 14.38 14.54
CA VAL A 30 10.85 14.27 13.60
C VAL A 30 9.55 14.77 14.20
N THR A 31 8.82 15.59 13.43
CA THR A 31 7.41 15.94 13.68
C THR A 31 6.58 15.43 12.51
N LEU A 32 5.62 14.54 12.78
CA LEU A 32 4.68 14.02 11.80
C LEU A 32 3.35 14.72 11.96
N LEU A 33 2.85 15.31 10.87
CA LEU A 33 1.58 16.04 10.80
C LEU A 33 0.55 15.22 10.01
N GLU A 34 -0.59 14.91 10.63
CA GLU A 34 -1.70 14.21 9.99
C GLU A 34 -3.00 14.98 10.16
N GLN A 35 -3.79 15.10 9.08
CA GLN A 35 -5.03 15.87 9.07
C GLN A 35 -6.19 15.22 9.86
N ALA A 36 -6.05 13.94 10.17
CA ALA A 36 -6.99 13.17 10.98
C ALA A 36 -6.24 12.41 12.09
N ASP A 37 -6.82 11.37 12.65
CA ASP A 37 -6.15 10.48 13.59
C ASP A 37 -5.12 9.56 12.89
N VAL A 38 -4.20 9.00 13.67
CA VAL A 38 -3.27 7.96 13.20
C VAL A 38 -3.56 6.67 13.97
N PRO A 39 -4.03 5.60 13.29
CA PRO A 39 -4.27 5.45 11.85
C PRO A 39 -5.49 6.22 11.34
N ASN A 40 -5.38 6.79 10.14
CA ASN A 40 -6.46 7.50 9.49
C ASN A 40 -7.30 6.53 8.63
N GLN A 41 -8.57 6.32 8.99
CA GLN A 41 -9.49 5.46 8.25
C GLN A 41 -9.79 5.94 6.82
N TRP A 42 -9.57 7.22 6.54
CA TRP A 42 -9.79 7.83 5.23
C TRP A 42 -8.58 7.70 4.31
N ALA A 43 -7.40 7.43 4.86
CA ALA A 43 -6.20 7.22 4.07
C ALA A 43 -6.27 5.95 3.21
N ALA A 44 -5.49 5.90 2.13
CA ALA A 44 -5.34 4.68 1.33
C ALA A 44 -4.82 3.49 2.17
N SER A 45 -4.18 3.74 3.30
CA SER A 45 -3.74 2.75 4.29
C SER A 45 -4.77 2.44 5.39
N GLY A 46 -5.92 3.09 5.39
CA GLY A 46 -6.93 3.02 6.48
C GLY A 46 -7.85 1.80 6.46
N ASP A 47 -7.63 0.84 5.60
CA ASP A 47 -8.42 -0.39 5.48
C ASP A 47 -7.81 -1.54 6.31
N HIS A 48 -8.48 -2.69 6.35
CA HIS A 48 -8.17 -3.81 7.22
C HIS A 48 -6.95 -4.64 6.76
N LEU A 49 -6.92 -5.02 5.48
CA LEU A 49 -5.95 -6.00 4.95
C LEU A 49 -5.28 -5.51 3.67
N ARG A 50 -4.00 -5.88 3.50
CA ARG A 50 -3.21 -5.66 2.28
C ARG A 50 -2.47 -6.93 1.90
N VAL A 51 -2.31 -7.14 0.59
CA VAL A 51 -1.56 -8.28 0.06
C VAL A 51 -0.06 -8.03 0.21
N PHE A 52 0.66 -9.01 0.74
CA PHE A 52 2.09 -9.17 0.57
C PHE A 52 2.36 -10.26 -0.46
N ARG A 53 3.09 -9.94 -1.52
CA ARG A 53 3.43 -10.89 -2.60
C ARG A 53 4.78 -10.55 -3.22
N LEU A 54 5.46 -11.56 -3.75
CA LEU A 54 6.73 -11.44 -4.47
C LEU A 54 6.58 -11.41 -6.00
N THR A 55 5.37 -11.59 -6.49
CA THR A 55 5.04 -11.76 -7.91
C THR A 55 4.71 -10.42 -8.57
N TYR A 56 5.46 -10.08 -9.62
CA TYR A 56 5.32 -8.82 -10.37
C TYR A 56 5.44 -9.01 -11.90
N GLY A 57 4.98 -10.17 -12.42
CA GLY A 57 5.16 -10.48 -13.85
C GLY A 57 6.64 -10.53 -14.20
N LYS A 58 7.02 -9.84 -15.25
CA LYS A 58 8.43 -9.72 -15.70
C LYS A 58 9.23 -8.67 -14.92
N ASP A 59 8.60 -7.90 -14.03
CA ASP A 59 9.24 -6.80 -13.32
C ASP A 59 9.98 -7.29 -12.07
N ALA A 60 11.20 -7.81 -12.28
CA ALA A 60 12.07 -8.32 -11.22
C ALA A 60 12.44 -7.25 -10.17
N PHE A 61 12.43 -5.97 -10.53
CA PHE A 61 12.76 -4.89 -9.60
C PHE A 61 11.78 -4.84 -8.41
N TYR A 62 10.47 -4.95 -8.67
CA TYR A 62 9.49 -4.98 -7.60
C TYR A 62 9.54 -6.28 -6.78
N THR A 63 9.92 -7.41 -7.39
CA THR A 63 10.21 -8.64 -6.66
C THR A 63 11.36 -8.43 -5.66
N GLU A 64 12.45 -7.84 -6.10
CA GLU A 64 13.60 -7.50 -5.24
C GLU A 64 13.22 -6.51 -4.13
N MET A 65 12.45 -5.49 -4.49
CA MET A 65 11.95 -4.52 -3.51
C MET A 65 11.06 -5.19 -2.45
N ALA A 66 10.23 -6.18 -2.83
CA ALA A 66 9.43 -6.95 -1.89
C ALA A 66 10.30 -7.85 -0.99
N LEU A 67 11.35 -8.47 -1.53
CA LEU A 67 12.32 -9.23 -0.77
C LEU A 67 13.05 -8.38 0.28
N LYS A 68 13.41 -7.14 -0.08
CA LYS A 68 13.99 -6.18 0.88
C LYS A 68 12.98 -5.69 1.92
N ALA A 69 11.71 -5.60 1.58
CA ALA A 69 10.65 -5.20 2.51
C ALA A 69 10.28 -6.31 3.51
N LEU A 70 10.40 -7.59 3.12
CA LEU A 70 10.00 -8.74 3.95
C LEU A 70 10.66 -8.74 5.34
N PRO A 71 12.00 -8.70 5.46
CA PRO A 71 12.65 -8.70 6.78
C PRO A 71 12.26 -7.49 7.63
N LEU A 72 12.00 -6.34 7.02
CA LEU A 72 11.57 -5.14 7.74
C LEU A 72 10.12 -5.26 8.28
N TRP A 73 9.25 -5.98 7.56
CA TRP A 73 7.92 -6.32 8.09
C TRP A 73 8.00 -7.30 9.26
N LEU A 74 8.89 -8.31 9.17
CA LEU A 74 9.12 -9.26 10.26
C LEU A 74 9.77 -8.59 11.48
N GLU A 75 10.69 -7.64 11.26
CA GLU A 75 11.21 -6.78 12.32
C GLU A 75 10.08 -6.01 13.03
N LEU A 76 9.12 -5.47 12.26
CA LEU A 76 7.97 -4.78 12.83
C LEU A 76 7.10 -5.72 13.67
N ASN A 77 6.84 -6.96 13.21
CA ASN A 77 6.16 -7.97 14.02
C ASN A 77 6.85 -8.15 15.38
N THR A 78 8.17 -8.35 15.37
CA THR A 78 8.96 -8.57 16.58
C THR A 78 8.95 -7.37 17.53
N LEU A 79 9.17 -6.16 16.98
CA LEU A 79 9.27 -4.94 17.79
C LEU A 79 7.92 -4.47 18.36
N SER A 80 6.82 -4.80 17.69
CA SER A 80 5.47 -4.47 18.16
C SER A 80 4.84 -5.54 19.02
N GLU A 81 5.42 -6.74 19.04
CA GLU A 81 4.86 -7.94 19.67
C GLU A 81 3.48 -8.30 19.10
N GLU A 82 3.22 -7.88 17.85
CA GLU A 82 1.97 -8.11 17.15
C GLU A 82 2.20 -8.81 15.79
N THR A 83 1.23 -9.60 15.35
CA THR A 83 1.22 -10.12 13.98
C THR A 83 0.75 -9.01 13.03
N ILE A 84 1.69 -8.34 12.38
CA ILE A 84 1.44 -7.33 11.35
C ILE A 84 1.45 -7.96 9.95
N LEU A 85 2.54 -8.63 9.58
CA LEU A 85 2.60 -9.50 8.40
C LEU A 85 2.36 -10.94 8.83
N GLN A 86 1.31 -11.54 8.28
CA GLN A 86 1.01 -12.96 8.42
C GLN A 86 1.29 -13.67 7.10
N GLN A 87 2.30 -14.52 7.08
CA GLN A 87 2.69 -15.33 5.92
C GLN A 87 1.83 -16.58 5.83
N ASN A 88 0.58 -16.43 5.36
CA ASN A 88 -0.37 -17.52 5.17
C ASN A 88 -0.43 -18.02 3.71
N GLY A 89 0.57 -17.66 2.92
CA GLY A 89 0.68 -18.02 1.52
C GLY A 89 -0.11 -17.12 0.56
N MET A 90 0.32 -17.14 -0.69
CA MET A 90 -0.33 -16.46 -1.81
C MET A 90 -0.62 -17.47 -2.92
N LEU A 91 -1.87 -17.54 -3.36
CA LEU A 91 -2.35 -18.39 -4.44
C LEU A 91 -2.81 -17.53 -5.62
N GLU A 92 -2.11 -17.56 -6.75
CA GLU A 92 -2.46 -16.81 -7.95
C GLU A 92 -3.04 -17.74 -9.01
N LEU A 93 -4.32 -17.55 -9.32
CA LEU A 93 -5.09 -18.38 -10.25
C LEU A 93 -4.92 -17.86 -11.68
N SER A 94 -4.29 -18.64 -12.55
CA SER A 94 -4.09 -18.27 -13.95
C SER A 94 -5.14 -18.89 -14.86
N THR A 95 -5.79 -18.06 -15.67
CA THR A 95 -6.73 -18.51 -16.72
C THR A 95 -6.04 -18.74 -18.07
N LYS A 96 -4.73 -18.42 -18.15
CA LYS A 96 -3.92 -18.51 -19.36
C LYS A 96 -2.70 -19.42 -19.11
N THR A 97 -2.16 -20.02 -20.16
CA THR A 97 -0.89 -20.78 -20.06
C THR A 97 0.31 -19.87 -19.94
N ALA A 98 0.27 -18.70 -20.59
CA ALA A 98 1.27 -17.65 -20.54
C ALA A 98 0.63 -16.35 -19.98
N GLY A 99 1.47 -15.38 -19.60
CA GLY A 99 1.03 -14.10 -19.07
C GLY A 99 1.68 -13.77 -17.73
N TYR A 100 0.99 -12.97 -16.93
CA TYR A 100 1.51 -12.40 -15.69
C TYR A 100 2.06 -13.47 -14.71
N GLU A 101 1.26 -14.50 -14.41
CA GLU A 101 1.62 -15.54 -13.44
C GLU A 101 2.80 -16.38 -13.96
N ALA A 102 2.85 -16.70 -15.28
CA ALA A 102 3.97 -17.43 -15.88
C ALA A 102 5.26 -16.60 -15.89
N GLN A 103 5.16 -15.31 -16.15
CA GLN A 103 6.30 -14.38 -16.06
C GLN A 103 6.79 -14.25 -14.62
N SER A 104 5.86 -14.12 -13.65
CA SER A 104 6.21 -14.11 -12.23
C SER A 104 6.94 -15.39 -11.82
N MET A 105 6.44 -16.55 -12.25
CA MET A 105 7.08 -17.84 -11.98
C MET A 105 8.51 -17.90 -12.54
N ALA A 106 8.74 -17.35 -13.74
CA ALA A 106 10.08 -17.28 -14.33
C ALA A 106 11.05 -16.45 -13.46
N VAL A 107 10.61 -15.27 -13.00
CA VAL A 107 11.39 -14.41 -12.10
C VAL A 107 11.67 -15.11 -10.76
N LEU A 108 10.66 -15.76 -10.16
CA LEU A 108 10.87 -16.51 -8.91
C LEU A 108 11.89 -17.63 -9.08
N LYS A 109 11.83 -18.38 -10.19
CA LYS A 109 12.81 -19.44 -10.53
C LYS A 109 14.21 -18.88 -10.70
N GLU A 110 14.38 -17.80 -11.47
CA GLU A 110 15.67 -17.12 -11.67
C GLU A 110 16.30 -16.69 -10.34
N ARG A 111 15.46 -16.17 -9.42
CA ARG A 111 15.89 -15.72 -8.09
C ARG A 111 16.01 -16.85 -7.07
N LYS A 112 15.82 -18.11 -7.48
CA LYS A 112 15.86 -19.30 -6.59
C LYS A 112 14.91 -19.22 -5.41
N LEU A 113 13.77 -18.54 -5.60
CA LEU A 113 12.72 -18.42 -4.57
C LEU A 113 11.81 -19.64 -4.60
N ARG A 114 11.25 -19.99 -3.45
CA ARG A 114 10.35 -21.14 -3.32
C ARG A 114 8.97 -20.82 -3.89
N PHE A 115 8.48 -21.69 -4.74
CA PHE A 115 7.11 -21.65 -5.27
C PHE A 115 6.65 -23.04 -5.69
N ALA A 116 5.35 -23.19 -5.86
CA ALA A 116 4.74 -24.37 -6.46
C ALA A 116 3.84 -23.95 -7.65
N LYS A 117 3.94 -24.67 -8.75
CA LYS A 117 2.95 -24.62 -9.83
C LYS A 117 1.97 -25.77 -9.58
N LEU A 118 0.71 -25.43 -9.37
CA LEU A 118 -0.35 -26.36 -9.02
C LEU A 118 -1.33 -26.48 -10.19
N ASP A 119 -1.72 -27.72 -10.52
CA ASP A 119 -2.84 -27.97 -11.43
C ASP A 119 -4.18 -27.81 -10.68
N PRO A 120 -5.33 -27.77 -11.40
CA PRO A 120 -6.63 -27.59 -10.77
C PRO A 120 -7.03 -28.70 -9.79
N ALA A 121 -6.59 -29.93 -10.00
CA ALA A 121 -6.88 -31.04 -9.09
C ALA A 121 -6.09 -30.91 -7.78
N GLN A 122 -4.83 -30.51 -7.86
CA GLN A 122 -3.99 -30.22 -6.70
C GLN A 122 -4.54 -29.04 -5.89
N VAL A 123 -4.97 -27.95 -6.56
CA VAL A 123 -5.61 -26.82 -5.86
C VAL A 123 -6.88 -27.28 -5.17
N ARG A 124 -7.75 -28.06 -5.82
CA ARG A 124 -8.98 -28.58 -5.20
C ARG A 124 -8.71 -29.50 -4.00
N LYS A 125 -7.65 -30.29 -4.05
CA LYS A 125 -7.24 -31.16 -2.94
C LYS A 125 -6.80 -30.33 -1.73
N LEU A 126 -6.02 -29.27 -1.93
CA LEU A 126 -5.52 -28.41 -0.87
C LEU A 126 -6.57 -27.39 -0.37
N TYR A 127 -7.38 -26.88 -1.29
CA TYR A 127 -8.34 -25.80 -1.07
C TYR A 127 -9.68 -26.16 -1.73
N PRO A 128 -10.52 -27.02 -1.10
CA PRO A 128 -11.71 -27.61 -1.73
C PRO A 128 -12.78 -26.60 -2.16
N MET A 129 -12.72 -25.35 -1.66
CA MET A 129 -13.66 -24.29 -1.98
C MET A 129 -13.49 -23.73 -3.40
N TYR A 130 -12.34 -23.91 -4.04
CA TYR A 130 -12.13 -23.43 -5.40
C TYR A 130 -12.74 -24.36 -6.44
N ASN A 131 -13.37 -23.77 -7.45
CA ASN A 131 -13.85 -24.47 -8.62
C ASN A 131 -12.69 -24.75 -9.59
N PRO A 132 -12.27 -26.01 -9.79
CA PRO A 132 -11.14 -26.35 -10.64
C PRO A 132 -11.33 -26.02 -12.12
N LYS A 133 -12.58 -25.78 -12.56
CA LYS A 133 -12.89 -25.40 -13.94
C LYS A 133 -12.70 -23.90 -14.20
N SER A 134 -12.40 -23.09 -13.19
CA SER A 134 -12.32 -21.64 -13.30
C SER A 134 -10.93 -21.11 -13.69
N PHE A 135 -9.89 -21.93 -13.64
CA PHE A 135 -8.51 -21.58 -13.96
C PHE A 135 -7.79 -22.77 -14.62
N LYS A 136 -6.66 -22.51 -15.27
CA LYS A 136 -5.84 -23.54 -15.91
C LYS A 136 -4.78 -24.12 -15.01
N TRP A 137 -4.20 -23.28 -14.14
CA TRP A 137 -3.19 -23.64 -13.16
C TRP A 137 -3.09 -22.51 -12.13
N ALA A 138 -2.37 -22.73 -11.05
CA ALA A 138 -2.12 -21.72 -10.04
C ALA A 138 -0.64 -21.65 -9.67
N LEU A 139 -0.17 -20.45 -9.32
CA LEU A 139 1.13 -20.20 -8.72
C LEU A 139 0.94 -20.00 -7.22
N TYR A 140 1.61 -20.82 -6.41
CA TYR A 140 1.62 -20.67 -4.96
C TYR A 140 3.02 -20.35 -4.45
N HIS A 141 3.12 -19.41 -3.51
CA HIS A 141 4.37 -19.17 -2.77
C HIS A 141 4.06 -18.87 -1.29
N SER A 142 4.81 -19.52 -0.40
CA SER A 142 4.61 -19.46 1.06
C SER A 142 5.00 -18.11 1.67
N ASP A 143 5.95 -17.40 1.06
CA ASP A 143 6.43 -16.11 1.58
C ASP A 143 5.43 -14.96 1.35
N GLY A 144 4.36 -15.22 0.58
CA GLY A 144 3.23 -14.33 0.44
C GLY A 144 2.27 -14.39 1.63
N GLY A 145 1.35 -13.45 1.67
CA GLY A 145 0.36 -13.42 2.73
C GLY A 145 -0.37 -12.09 2.86
N MET A 146 -0.87 -11.83 4.05
CA MET A 146 -1.62 -10.61 4.33
C MET A 146 -0.93 -9.74 5.37
N ILE A 147 -1.08 -8.42 5.19
CA ILE A 147 -0.66 -7.41 6.15
C ILE A 147 -1.91 -6.81 6.79
N TRP A 148 -1.94 -6.76 8.12
CA TRP A 148 -2.97 -6.11 8.91
C TRP A 148 -2.77 -4.59 8.86
N ALA A 149 -3.42 -3.91 7.92
CA ALA A 149 -3.08 -2.56 7.50
C ALA A 149 -3.19 -1.52 8.62
N ALA A 150 -4.33 -1.44 9.30
CA ALA A 150 -4.52 -0.50 10.41
C ALA A 150 -3.56 -0.79 11.57
N ARG A 151 -3.33 -2.08 11.88
CA ARG A 151 -2.34 -2.48 12.90
C ARG A 151 -0.93 -2.05 12.52
N ALA A 152 -0.55 -2.22 11.24
CA ALA A 152 0.75 -1.81 10.74
C ALA A 152 1.00 -0.31 10.96
N VAL A 153 0.00 0.54 10.64
CA VAL A 153 0.12 1.98 10.86
C VAL A 153 0.19 2.30 12.35
N ALA A 154 -0.68 1.70 13.17
CA ALA A 154 -0.71 1.93 14.62
C ALA A 154 0.58 1.48 15.30
N ALA A 155 1.06 0.27 15.00
CA ALA A 155 2.29 -0.27 15.56
C ALA A 155 3.52 0.58 15.20
N ALA A 156 3.67 0.93 13.92
CA ALA A 156 4.78 1.77 13.49
C ALA A 156 4.71 3.19 14.09
N ALA A 157 3.51 3.78 14.20
CA ALA A 157 3.32 5.08 14.85
C ALA A 157 3.67 5.02 16.34
N SER A 158 3.21 3.99 17.05
CA SER A 158 3.52 3.79 18.47
C SER A 158 5.03 3.62 18.70
N LEU A 159 5.70 2.78 17.89
CA LEU A 159 7.16 2.60 17.95
C LEU A 159 7.89 3.92 17.70
N ALA A 160 7.46 4.68 16.69
CA ALA A 160 8.04 5.98 16.36
C ALA A 160 7.87 6.97 17.53
N GLN A 161 6.69 7.05 18.14
CA GLN A 161 6.40 7.93 19.28
C GLN A 161 7.21 7.54 20.51
N ARG A 162 7.30 6.26 20.85
CA ARG A 162 8.13 5.77 21.96
C ARG A 162 9.62 6.15 21.81
N LYS A 163 10.07 6.35 20.57
CA LYS A 163 11.44 6.79 20.24
C LYS A 163 11.57 8.30 20.05
N GLY A 164 10.51 9.10 20.32
CA GLY A 164 10.57 10.57 20.34
C GLY A 164 10.03 11.26 19.09
N VAL A 165 9.41 10.55 18.13
CA VAL A 165 8.68 11.21 17.04
C VAL A 165 7.46 11.93 17.59
N ARG A 166 7.32 13.21 17.29
CA ARG A 166 6.17 14.01 17.68
C ARG A 166 5.04 13.84 16.66
N VAL A 167 4.09 12.95 16.89
CA VAL A 167 2.89 12.81 16.07
C VAL A 167 1.87 13.87 16.45
N ARG A 168 1.37 14.59 15.46
CA ARG A 168 0.34 15.64 15.59
C ARG A 168 -0.84 15.29 14.69
N SER A 169 -1.88 14.74 15.30
CA SER A 169 -3.16 14.48 14.66
C SER A 169 -3.99 15.75 14.53
N ASN A 170 -4.94 15.72 13.60
CA ASN A 170 -5.87 16.83 13.30
C ASN A 170 -5.15 18.12 12.85
N VAL A 171 -4.02 17.96 12.15
CA VAL A 171 -3.23 19.04 11.58
C VAL A 171 -3.21 18.92 10.06
N LYS A 172 -4.13 19.64 9.40
CA LYS A 172 -4.22 19.68 7.94
C LYS A 172 -3.27 20.74 7.37
N VAL A 173 -2.16 20.31 6.76
CA VAL A 173 -1.26 21.20 6.03
C VAL A 173 -1.96 21.68 4.74
N VAL A 174 -1.99 22.99 4.52
CA VAL A 174 -2.68 23.62 3.39
C VAL A 174 -1.76 24.40 2.46
N SER A 175 -0.56 24.77 2.90
CA SER A 175 0.39 25.49 2.04
C SER A 175 1.85 25.21 2.40
N ILE A 176 2.72 25.35 1.39
CA ILE A 176 4.16 25.24 1.48
C ILE A 176 4.74 26.63 1.25
N GLN A 177 5.52 27.13 2.19
CA GLN A 177 6.19 28.42 2.10
C GLN A 177 7.64 28.21 1.67
N LYS A 178 8.04 28.87 0.59
CA LYS A 178 9.38 28.76 0.00
C LYS A 178 10.11 30.09 0.03
N ASP A 179 11.42 30.02 0.04
CA ASP A 179 12.33 31.11 -0.25
C ASP A 179 13.40 30.67 -1.27
N LYS A 180 14.42 31.48 -1.49
CA LYS A 180 15.53 31.18 -2.41
C LYS A 180 16.35 29.94 -2.04
N ASN A 181 16.25 29.47 -0.80
CA ASN A 181 17.01 28.32 -0.28
C ASN A 181 16.18 27.02 -0.28
N GLY A 182 14.88 27.09 -0.60
CA GLY A 182 13.98 25.95 -0.62
C GLY A 182 12.72 26.14 0.23
N ILE A 183 12.26 25.08 0.91
CA ILE A 183 11.09 25.14 1.79
C ILE A 183 11.50 25.70 3.15
N ARG A 184 10.93 26.85 3.53
CA ARG A 184 11.10 27.45 4.84
C ARG A 184 10.20 26.79 5.88
N SER A 185 8.91 26.58 5.52
CA SER A 185 7.92 26.06 6.45
C SER A 185 6.71 25.49 5.72
N VAL A 186 5.85 24.82 6.45
CA VAL A 186 4.48 24.51 6.01
C VAL A 186 3.48 25.16 6.97
N LYS A 187 2.33 25.57 6.43
CA LYS A 187 1.25 26.19 7.21
C LYS A 187 0.05 25.26 7.25
N ASP A 188 -0.54 25.08 8.41
CA ASP A 188 -1.76 24.30 8.56
C ASP A 188 -3.04 25.16 8.44
N ALA A 189 -4.19 24.50 8.43
CA ALA A 189 -5.48 25.14 8.28
C ALA A 189 -5.85 26.09 9.43
N SER A 190 -5.23 25.93 10.61
CA SER A 190 -5.41 26.85 11.76
C SER A 190 -4.55 28.12 11.63
N GLY A 191 -3.67 28.17 10.63
CA GLY A 191 -2.72 29.26 10.44
C GLY A 191 -1.38 29.04 11.13
N LYS A 192 -1.19 27.94 11.88
CA LYS A 192 0.06 27.63 12.54
C LYS A 192 1.13 27.28 11.53
N VAL A 193 2.34 27.79 11.75
CA VAL A 193 3.53 27.55 10.94
C VAL A 193 4.39 26.49 11.59
N TRP A 194 4.87 25.54 10.75
CA TRP A 194 5.74 24.44 11.14
C TRP A 194 7.05 24.55 10.38
N GLU A 195 8.13 24.79 11.10
CA GLU A 195 9.47 24.96 10.57
C GLU A 195 10.33 23.72 10.82
N ALA A 196 11.20 23.40 9.87
CA ALA A 196 12.19 22.34 9.96
C ALA A 196 13.31 22.54 8.94
N GLU A 197 14.42 21.84 9.11
CA GLU A 197 15.49 21.83 8.11
C GLU A 197 15.09 21.08 6.84
N LYS A 198 14.27 20.01 6.97
CA LYS A 198 13.84 19.18 5.85
C LYS A 198 12.34 18.83 5.96
N PHE A 199 11.72 18.62 4.81
CA PHE A 199 10.30 18.34 4.68
C PHE A 199 10.07 17.11 3.81
N LEU A 200 9.24 16.17 4.27
CA LEU A 200 8.81 14.99 3.50
C LEU A 200 7.30 14.99 3.32
N PHE A 201 6.85 14.93 2.08
CA PHE A 201 5.43 14.90 1.73
C PHE A 201 4.97 13.48 1.37
N CYS A 202 4.08 12.93 2.20
CA CYS A 202 3.47 11.61 2.07
C CYS A 202 1.94 11.71 2.01
N GLY A 203 1.41 12.65 1.24
CA GLY A 203 0.00 13.03 1.25
C GLY A 203 -0.96 12.00 0.61
N GLY A 204 -0.46 10.87 0.04
CA GLY A 204 -1.30 9.91 -0.66
C GLY A 204 -2.16 10.59 -1.73
N TYR A 205 -3.44 10.28 -1.79
CA TYR A 205 -4.33 10.88 -2.80
C TYR A 205 -4.64 12.38 -2.59
N TRP A 206 -4.17 13.00 -1.49
CA TRP A 206 -4.16 14.47 -1.31
C TRP A 206 -2.91 15.13 -1.90
N SER A 207 -1.91 14.36 -2.34
CA SER A 207 -0.69 14.90 -2.94
C SER A 207 -0.93 15.83 -4.14
N PRO A 208 -1.92 15.60 -5.04
CA PRO A 208 -2.19 16.51 -6.14
C PRO A 208 -2.56 17.93 -5.71
N GLU A 209 -3.27 18.06 -4.59
CA GLU A 209 -3.65 19.37 -4.03
C GLU A 209 -2.45 20.04 -3.36
N LEU A 210 -1.77 19.31 -2.48
CA LEU A 210 -0.65 19.81 -1.68
C LEU A 210 0.57 20.16 -2.54
N LEU A 211 0.84 19.39 -3.60
CA LEU A 211 1.99 19.52 -4.48
C LEU A 211 1.64 20.12 -5.84
N LYS A 212 0.51 20.83 -5.94
CA LYS A 212 0.01 21.39 -7.21
C LYS A 212 1.05 22.24 -7.95
N SER A 213 1.82 23.05 -7.22
CA SER A 213 2.85 23.93 -7.78
C SER A 213 4.00 23.20 -8.48
N TYR A 214 4.15 21.88 -8.26
CA TYR A 214 5.20 21.07 -8.87
C TYR A 214 4.76 20.38 -10.17
N GLY A 215 3.50 20.50 -10.57
CA GLY A 215 2.99 19.98 -11.84
C GLY A 215 3.06 18.46 -12.00
N ILE A 216 3.12 17.70 -10.89
CA ILE A 216 3.23 16.22 -10.91
C ILE A 216 1.95 15.63 -11.49
N PRO A 217 2.03 14.72 -12.49
CA PRO A 217 0.85 14.25 -13.23
C PRO A 217 0.10 13.11 -12.51
N PHE A 218 -0.39 13.35 -11.30
CA PHE A 218 -1.21 12.40 -10.57
C PHE A 218 -2.58 12.18 -11.23
N LYS A 219 -3.07 10.93 -11.13
CA LYS A 219 -4.44 10.56 -11.52
C LYS A 219 -5.10 9.83 -10.36
N ILE A 220 -6.07 10.46 -9.71
CA ILE A 220 -6.82 9.81 -8.63
C ILE A 220 -7.92 8.93 -9.22
N THR A 221 -8.00 7.67 -8.76
CA THR A 221 -9.06 6.73 -9.16
C THR A 221 -9.77 6.19 -7.94
N ARG A 222 -11.08 5.95 -8.09
CA ARG A 222 -11.94 5.35 -7.07
C ARG A 222 -11.83 3.84 -7.14
N GLN A 223 -11.54 3.21 -6.01
CA GLN A 223 -11.42 1.76 -5.88
C GLN A 223 -12.44 1.23 -4.87
N GLU A 224 -13.10 0.13 -5.24
CA GLU A 224 -14.15 -0.47 -4.43
C GLU A 224 -13.69 -1.83 -3.89
N GLN A 225 -14.20 -2.19 -2.73
CA GLN A 225 -13.90 -3.45 -2.04
C GLN A 225 -15.18 -3.99 -1.42
N LEU A 226 -15.41 -5.30 -1.61
CA LEU A 226 -16.55 -6.02 -1.07
C LEU A 226 -16.11 -6.80 0.16
N PHE A 227 -16.82 -6.66 1.28
CA PHE A 227 -16.63 -7.41 2.51
C PHE A 227 -17.82 -8.33 2.70
N LEU A 228 -17.66 -9.60 2.34
CA LEU A 228 -18.69 -10.62 2.52
C LEU A 228 -18.68 -11.15 3.94
N ARG A 229 -19.84 -11.35 4.53
CA ARG A 229 -20.02 -11.94 5.86
C ARG A 229 -20.54 -13.37 5.76
N PRO A 230 -19.66 -14.40 5.72
CA PRO A 230 -20.11 -15.78 5.71
C PRO A 230 -20.70 -16.16 7.06
N LEU A 231 -21.94 -16.64 7.06
CA LEU A 231 -22.65 -17.13 8.25
C LEU A 231 -22.18 -18.50 8.70
N PHE A 232 -21.79 -19.36 7.72
CA PHE A 232 -21.44 -20.76 7.95
C PHE A 232 -20.01 -21.08 7.50
N ASN A 233 -19.43 -22.15 7.99
CA ASN A 233 -18.13 -22.69 7.57
C ASN A 233 -16.95 -21.72 7.64
N ARG A 234 -17.00 -20.75 8.55
CA ARG A 234 -15.92 -19.73 8.70
C ARG A 234 -14.55 -20.38 8.92
N GLY A 235 -14.49 -21.55 9.55
CA GLY A 235 -13.24 -22.28 9.78
C GLY A 235 -12.48 -22.62 8.51
N ARG A 236 -13.18 -22.91 7.41
CA ARG A 236 -12.56 -23.23 6.10
C ARG A 236 -11.86 -22.05 5.46
N TYR A 237 -12.25 -20.82 5.82
CA TYR A 237 -11.72 -19.57 5.29
C TYR A 237 -10.73 -18.88 6.23
N ARG A 238 -10.33 -19.54 7.33
CA ARG A 238 -9.31 -19.02 8.23
C ARG A 238 -7.94 -19.00 7.53
N PRO A 239 -7.01 -18.12 7.95
CA PRO A 239 -5.68 -18.02 7.34
C PRO A 239 -4.89 -19.32 7.29
N GLU A 240 -5.15 -20.25 8.21
CA GLU A 240 -4.51 -21.58 8.28
C GLU A 240 -4.97 -22.51 7.15
N HIS A 241 -6.17 -22.27 6.59
CA HIS A 241 -6.81 -23.13 5.60
C HIS A 241 -7.11 -22.44 4.27
N PHE A 242 -6.92 -21.12 4.21
CA PHE A 242 -7.25 -20.32 3.05
C PHE A 242 -6.18 -19.25 2.84
N PRO A 243 -5.37 -19.34 1.77
CA PRO A 243 -4.33 -18.35 1.50
C PRO A 243 -4.93 -17.03 1.01
N VAL A 244 -4.15 -15.98 1.01
CA VAL A 244 -4.45 -14.82 0.15
C VAL A 244 -4.48 -15.31 -1.28
N PHE A 245 -5.48 -14.87 -2.06
CA PHE A 245 -5.60 -15.31 -3.45
C PHE A 245 -5.72 -14.13 -4.41
N ALA A 246 -5.34 -14.36 -5.65
CA ALA A 246 -5.60 -13.44 -6.74
C ALA A 246 -5.85 -14.17 -8.06
N SER A 247 -6.56 -13.51 -8.96
CA SER A 247 -6.56 -13.76 -10.38
C SER A 247 -6.27 -12.44 -11.07
N LEU A 248 -4.99 -12.08 -11.17
CA LEU A 248 -4.57 -10.75 -11.61
C LEU A 248 -4.93 -10.48 -13.07
N THR A 249 -4.97 -11.53 -13.90
CA THR A 249 -5.48 -11.44 -15.28
C THR A 249 -6.96 -11.10 -15.36
N GLN A 250 -7.73 -11.38 -14.30
CA GLN A 250 -9.15 -11.00 -14.14
C GLN A 250 -9.33 -9.77 -13.26
N GLY A 251 -8.26 -9.29 -12.61
CA GLY A 251 -8.23 -8.11 -11.74
C GLY A 251 -8.57 -8.37 -10.28
N PHE A 252 -9.09 -9.54 -9.92
CA PHE A 252 -9.59 -9.81 -8.57
C PHE A 252 -8.52 -10.36 -7.63
N TYR A 253 -8.63 -9.97 -6.36
CA TYR A 253 -7.87 -10.53 -5.25
C TYR A 253 -8.73 -10.60 -3.99
N GLY A 254 -8.41 -11.51 -3.09
CA GLY A 254 -9.15 -11.66 -1.85
C GLY A 254 -8.31 -12.27 -0.73
N PHE A 255 -8.90 -12.30 0.45
CA PHE A 255 -8.23 -12.65 1.68
C PHE A 255 -8.97 -13.75 2.43
N PRO A 256 -8.30 -14.42 3.38
CA PRO A 256 -8.96 -15.22 4.41
C PRO A 256 -9.99 -14.39 5.19
N VAL A 257 -10.79 -15.09 6.00
CA VAL A 257 -11.74 -14.43 6.89
C VAL A 257 -10.99 -13.55 7.90
N HIS A 258 -11.40 -12.28 7.97
CA HIS A 258 -10.92 -11.33 8.96
C HIS A 258 -11.43 -11.69 10.37
N ILE A 259 -10.72 -11.26 11.42
CA ILE A 259 -11.15 -11.48 12.81
C ILE A 259 -12.55 -10.93 13.11
N GLN A 260 -12.99 -9.90 12.38
CA GLN A 260 -14.35 -9.33 12.46
C GLN A 260 -15.38 -10.14 11.65
N GLY A 261 -15.02 -11.29 11.10
CA GLY A 261 -15.92 -12.24 10.47
C GLY A 261 -16.32 -11.92 9.03
N PHE A 262 -15.56 -11.15 8.28
CA PHE A 262 -15.78 -10.89 6.85
C PHE A 262 -14.64 -11.43 5.99
N ILE A 263 -14.95 -11.69 4.71
CA ILE A 263 -13.99 -12.00 3.65
C ILE A 263 -13.93 -10.80 2.72
N LYS A 264 -12.73 -10.24 2.54
CA LYS A 264 -12.50 -9.12 1.66
C LYS A 264 -12.19 -9.59 0.24
N LEU A 265 -12.88 -8.98 -0.75
CA LEU A 265 -12.61 -9.09 -2.17
C LEU A 265 -12.42 -7.70 -2.77
N GLY A 266 -11.41 -7.53 -3.61
CA GLY A 266 -11.15 -6.28 -4.33
C GLY A 266 -10.87 -6.51 -5.81
N ASP A 267 -11.06 -5.46 -6.61
CA ASP A 267 -10.62 -5.39 -8.01
C ASP A 267 -9.44 -4.41 -8.09
N HIS A 268 -8.29 -4.90 -8.56
CA HIS A 268 -7.07 -4.11 -8.69
C HIS A 268 -7.03 -3.26 -9.97
N ARG A 269 -7.91 -3.53 -10.92
CA ARG A 269 -8.03 -2.70 -12.12
C ARG A 269 -8.41 -1.28 -11.72
N LYS A 270 -7.83 -0.30 -12.39
CA LYS A 270 -8.10 1.11 -12.10
C LYS A 270 -9.57 1.43 -12.30
N GLY A 271 -10.20 1.93 -11.27
CA GLY A 271 -11.56 2.42 -11.32
C GLY A 271 -11.69 3.80 -12.01
N PRO A 272 -12.86 4.40 -11.98
CA PRO A 272 -13.10 5.69 -12.62
C PRO A 272 -12.24 6.80 -12.00
N LYS A 273 -11.82 7.76 -12.84
CA LYS A 273 -11.15 8.97 -12.38
C LYS A 273 -12.07 9.78 -11.47
N VAL A 274 -11.46 10.41 -10.48
CA VAL A 274 -12.12 11.34 -9.56
C VAL A 274 -11.54 12.73 -9.76
N ALA A 275 -12.40 13.69 -10.15
CA ALA A 275 -12.00 15.07 -10.40
C ALA A 275 -11.78 15.88 -9.10
N LYS A 276 -12.64 15.64 -8.10
CA LYS A 276 -12.50 16.13 -6.73
C LYS A 276 -12.66 14.94 -5.81
N HIS A 277 -11.70 14.72 -4.94
CA HIS A 277 -11.77 13.69 -3.93
C HIS A 277 -12.15 14.36 -2.61
N ASP A 278 -13.39 14.19 -2.26
CA ASP A 278 -13.88 14.48 -0.93
C ASP A 278 -13.82 13.18 -0.12
N ALA A 279 -13.13 13.21 1.00
CA ALA A 279 -13.08 12.07 1.91
C ALA A 279 -14.47 11.69 2.44
N THR A 280 -15.44 12.61 2.40
CA THR A 280 -16.83 12.41 2.80
C THR A 280 -17.71 11.85 1.68
N GLN A 281 -17.23 11.81 0.42
CA GLN A 281 -18.03 11.29 -0.69
C GLN A 281 -18.35 9.81 -0.52
N LEU A 282 -19.61 9.51 -0.81
CA LEU A 282 -20.28 8.22 -0.79
C LEU A 282 -19.34 7.01 -0.91
N ARG A 283 -19.12 6.34 0.22
CA ARG A 283 -18.35 5.11 0.31
C ARG A 283 -19.21 3.87 0.09
N THR A 284 -20.30 4.01 -0.66
CA THR A 284 -21.18 2.93 -1.07
C THR A 284 -20.65 2.26 -2.34
N LEU A 285 -20.76 0.95 -2.40
CA LEU A 285 -20.43 0.19 -3.61
C LEU A 285 -21.37 0.54 -4.75
N THR A 286 -20.82 0.55 -5.97
CA THR A 286 -21.66 0.59 -7.15
C THR A 286 -22.28 -0.79 -7.41
N PRO A 287 -23.55 -0.88 -7.85
CA PRO A 287 -24.18 -2.16 -8.22
C PRO A 287 -23.37 -2.91 -9.29
N LYS A 288 -22.72 -2.19 -10.18
CA LYS A 288 -21.84 -2.76 -11.20
C LYS A 288 -20.66 -3.50 -10.59
N PHE A 289 -20.00 -2.93 -9.57
CA PHE A 289 -18.86 -3.56 -8.90
C PHE A 289 -19.31 -4.80 -8.13
N GLU A 290 -20.37 -4.71 -7.34
CA GLU A 290 -20.93 -5.85 -6.62
C GLU A 290 -21.25 -7.01 -7.56
N LYS A 291 -22.01 -6.75 -8.66
CA LYS A 291 -22.33 -7.75 -9.69
C LYS A 291 -21.07 -8.39 -10.27
N SER A 292 -20.02 -7.62 -10.52
CA SER A 292 -18.75 -8.13 -11.03
C SER A 292 -18.04 -9.04 -10.02
N CYS A 293 -18.01 -8.66 -8.74
CA CYS A 293 -17.49 -9.49 -7.67
C CYS A 293 -18.24 -10.81 -7.52
N ARG A 294 -19.58 -10.76 -7.52
CA ARG A 294 -20.41 -11.97 -7.40
C ARG A 294 -20.25 -12.90 -8.61
N ALA A 295 -20.13 -12.35 -9.83
CA ALA A 295 -19.86 -13.14 -11.03
C ALA A 295 -18.50 -13.85 -10.96
N PHE A 296 -17.47 -13.17 -10.48
CA PHE A 296 -16.15 -13.76 -10.23
C PHE A 296 -16.23 -14.89 -9.17
N LEU A 297 -16.88 -14.64 -8.05
CA LEU A 297 -17.02 -15.63 -6.97
C LEU A 297 -17.84 -16.83 -7.42
N LYS A 298 -18.98 -16.63 -8.12
CA LYS A 298 -19.80 -17.73 -8.66
C LYS A 298 -19.00 -18.68 -9.54
N LYS A 299 -18.05 -18.13 -10.30
CA LYS A 299 -17.16 -18.91 -11.15
C LYS A 299 -16.04 -19.59 -10.35
N THR A 300 -15.42 -18.87 -9.41
CA THR A 300 -14.12 -19.25 -8.81
C THR A 300 -14.27 -19.90 -7.43
N ILE A 301 -15.13 -19.35 -6.57
CA ILE A 301 -15.41 -19.82 -5.20
C ILE A 301 -16.93 -19.79 -5.00
N PRO A 302 -17.68 -20.75 -5.60
CA PRO A 302 -19.15 -20.69 -5.69
C PRO A 302 -19.87 -20.58 -4.35
N GLU A 303 -19.29 -21.14 -3.29
CA GLU A 303 -19.85 -21.06 -1.94
C GLU A 303 -19.92 -19.60 -1.45
N LEU A 304 -18.86 -18.81 -1.69
CA LEU A 304 -18.84 -17.37 -1.30
C LEU A 304 -19.85 -16.52 -2.07
N ALA A 305 -20.22 -16.92 -3.27
CA ALA A 305 -21.20 -16.18 -4.06
C ALA A 305 -22.64 -16.25 -3.50
N LYS A 306 -22.90 -17.23 -2.59
CA LYS A 306 -24.21 -17.44 -1.96
C LYS A 306 -24.43 -16.53 -0.75
N PHE A 307 -23.40 -15.89 -0.22
CA PHE A 307 -23.53 -15.01 0.94
C PHE A 307 -24.10 -13.67 0.49
N GLU A 308 -25.29 -13.34 0.98
CA GLU A 308 -26.01 -12.12 0.62
C GLU A 308 -25.58 -10.93 1.47
N ASP A 309 -25.22 -11.18 2.73
CA ASP A 309 -24.79 -10.13 3.66
C ASP A 309 -23.40 -9.64 3.32
N PHE A 310 -23.26 -8.32 3.08
CA PHE A 310 -22.00 -7.69 2.73
C PHE A 310 -21.95 -6.22 3.14
N GLU A 311 -20.74 -5.72 3.23
CA GLU A 311 -20.42 -4.30 3.39
C GLU A 311 -19.54 -3.84 2.25
N GLY A 312 -19.53 -2.52 2.02
CA GLY A 312 -18.69 -1.89 1.02
C GLY A 312 -17.64 -0.99 1.61
N HIS A 313 -16.46 -0.98 1.02
CA HIS A 313 -15.43 0.01 1.31
C HIS A 313 -14.93 0.66 0.02
N VAL A 314 -14.70 1.98 0.07
CA VAL A 314 -14.17 2.75 -1.05
C VAL A 314 -12.89 3.43 -0.62
N CYS A 315 -11.85 3.28 -1.41
CA CYS A 315 -10.58 4.00 -1.25
C CYS A 315 -10.15 4.67 -2.56
N TRP A 316 -9.11 5.47 -2.49
CA TRP A 316 -8.57 6.20 -3.63
C TRP A 316 -7.14 5.75 -3.90
N TYR A 317 -6.81 5.54 -5.20
CA TYR A 317 -5.43 5.36 -5.62
C TYR A 317 -4.89 6.67 -6.18
N ASP A 318 -3.68 7.02 -5.76
CA ASP A 318 -2.85 8.08 -6.33
C ASP A 318 -1.95 7.48 -7.41
N ASN A 319 -2.47 7.43 -8.65
CA ASN A 319 -1.72 6.82 -9.75
C ASN A 319 -0.80 7.82 -10.43
N THR A 320 0.36 7.33 -10.82
CA THR A 320 1.25 7.96 -11.81
C THR A 320 0.91 7.47 -13.22
N PRO A 321 1.37 8.14 -14.29
CA PRO A 321 1.14 7.70 -15.66
C PRO A 321 1.70 6.33 -16.01
N ASP A 322 2.82 5.96 -15.38
CA ASP A 322 3.59 4.72 -15.60
C ASP A 322 3.42 3.68 -14.49
N ASP A 323 2.59 3.96 -13.51
CA ASP A 323 2.36 3.15 -12.31
C ASP A 323 3.56 3.00 -11.36
N ASP A 324 4.70 3.58 -11.68
CA ASP A 324 5.86 3.63 -10.80
C ASP A 324 5.71 4.71 -9.73
N PHE A 325 6.27 4.45 -8.56
CA PHE A 325 6.21 5.37 -7.41
C PHE A 325 6.97 6.68 -7.67
N ILE A 326 6.75 7.67 -6.84
CA ILE A 326 7.58 8.86 -6.75
C ILE A 326 8.26 8.84 -5.39
N MET A 327 9.58 8.74 -5.41
CA MET A 327 10.44 8.76 -4.22
C MET A 327 11.66 9.61 -4.56
N ASP A 328 11.57 10.91 -4.33
CA ASP A 328 12.57 11.85 -4.82
C ASP A 328 12.61 13.14 -4.01
N ARG A 329 13.57 13.99 -4.34
CA ARG A 329 13.62 15.39 -3.93
C ARG A 329 12.71 16.23 -4.82
N LEU A 330 12.05 17.21 -4.23
CA LEU A 330 11.20 18.14 -5.00
C LEU A 330 12.05 19.07 -5.87
N PRO A 331 11.62 19.39 -7.09
CA PRO A 331 12.26 20.40 -7.92
C PRO A 331 12.29 21.76 -7.19
N ASP A 332 13.38 22.52 -7.35
CA ASP A 332 13.57 23.85 -6.76
C ASP A 332 13.39 23.91 -5.22
N ALA A 333 13.52 22.76 -4.54
CA ALA A 333 13.44 22.67 -3.09
C ALA A 333 14.42 21.59 -2.58
N PRO A 334 15.70 21.92 -2.39
CA PRO A 334 16.74 20.95 -2.04
C PRO A 334 16.50 20.24 -0.68
N ASN A 335 15.72 20.84 0.19
CA ASN A 335 15.31 20.28 1.49
C ASN A 335 13.88 19.70 1.50
N GLY A 336 13.19 19.68 0.34
CA GLY A 336 11.86 19.10 0.18
C GLY A 336 11.93 17.74 -0.50
N PHE A 337 11.17 16.76 0.02
CA PHE A 337 11.15 15.39 -0.47
C PHE A 337 9.71 14.90 -0.61
N VAL A 338 9.49 13.91 -1.46
CA VAL A 338 8.17 13.36 -1.74
C VAL A 338 8.20 11.84 -1.82
N ALA A 339 7.22 11.20 -1.19
CA ALA A 339 6.90 9.79 -1.37
C ALA A 339 5.40 9.65 -1.65
N ALA A 340 5.02 9.50 -2.93
CA ALA A 340 3.64 9.52 -3.40
C ALA A 340 3.48 8.72 -4.69
N GLY A 341 2.27 8.67 -5.25
CA GLY A 341 2.01 8.02 -6.53
C GLY A 341 2.16 6.50 -6.46
N PHE A 342 1.71 5.87 -5.37
CA PHE A 342 1.92 4.44 -5.14
C PHE A 342 1.01 3.52 -5.95
N SER A 343 0.15 4.07 -6.80
CA SER A 343 -0.59 3.38 -7.87
C SER A 343 -1.31 2.10 -7.42
N GLY A 344 -1.79 2.09 -6.16
CA GLY A 344 -2.56 0.98 -5.59
C GLY A 344 -1.77 -0.25 -5.18
N HIS A 345 -0.44 -0.25 -5.30
CA HIS A 345 0.36 -1.43 -4.92
C HIS A 345 1.52 -1.13 -3.95
N GLY A 346 1.60 0.09 -3.39
CA GLY A 346 2.71 0.55 -2.56
C GLY A 346 2.76 -0.06 -1.16
N PHE A 347 1.63 -0.37 -0.52
CA PHE A 347 1.55 -0.66 0.92
C PHE A 347 2.59 -1.70 1.39
N LYS A 348 2.74 -2.83 0.67
CA LYS A 348 3.68 -3.89 1.02
C LYS A 348 5.15 -3.46 1.01
N PHE A 349 5.45 -2.35 0.35
CA PHE A 349 6.80 -1.77 0.28
C PHE A 349 7.06 -0.69 1.34
N ALA A 350 6.06 -0.36 2.17
CA ALA A 350 6.17 0.79 3.07
C ALA A 350 7.43 0.78 3.97
N PRO A 351 7.90 -0.34 4.54
CA PRO A 351 9.12 -0.32 5.34
C PRO A 351 10.36 0.04 4.53
N ILE A 352 10.53 -0.54 3.33
CA ILE A 352 11.68 -0.23 2.47
C ILE A 352 11.57 1.17 1.86
N VAL A 353 10.37 1.67 1.58
CA VAL A 353 10.11 3.06 1.19
C VAL A 353 10.54 4.00 2.31
N GLY A 354 10.08 3.76 3.53
CA GLY A 354 10.44 4.56 4.70
C GLY A 354 11.95 4.61 4.95
N LYS A 355 12.61 3.43 4.89
CA LYS A 355 14.07 3.32 5.01
C LYS A 355 14.77 4.12 3.92
N SER A 356 14.40 3.91 2.66
CA SER A 356 15.04 4.58 1.52
C SER A 356 14.84 6.09 1.52
N MET A 357 13.67 6.57 1.92
CA MET A 357 13.44 8.02 2.07
C MET A 357 14.28 8.61 3.19
N ALA A 358 14.41 7.93 4.33
CA ALA A 358 15.27 8.37 5.42
C ALA A 358 16.74 8.43 4.99
N GLU A 359 17.24 7.40 4.31
CA GLU A 359 18.60 7.36 3.76
C GLU A 359 18.83 8.49 2.73
N LEU A 360 17.89 8.68 1.79
CA LEU A 360 17.97 9.77 0.80
C LEU A 360 18.05 11.15 1.49
N MET A 361 17.24 11.36 2.53
CA MET A 361 17.18 12.63 3.24
C MET A 361 18.40 12.90 4.11
N VAL A 362 18.94 11.87 4.76
CA VAL A 362 20.04 12.03 5.74
C VAL A 362 21.40 11.95 5.06
N THR A 363 21.61 10.94 4.22
CA THR A 363 22.91 10.63 3.61
C THR A 363 23.01 11.01 2.13
N GLY A 364 21.89 11.18 1.46
CA GLY A 364 21.82 11.35 0.00
C GLY A 364 22.08 10.07 -0.79
N LYS A 365 22.33 8.94 -0.12
CA LYS A 365 22.73 7.65 -0.74
C LYS A 365 21.85 6.51 -0.22
N PRO A 366 20.62 6.34 -0.76
CA PRO A 366 19.77 5.21 -0.38
C PRO A 366 20.34 3.89 -0.91
N GLU A 367 20.20 2.81 -0.13
CA GLU A 367 20.58 1.45 -0.53
C GLU A 367 19.76 0.98 -1.74
N LEU A 368 18.46 1.29 -1.76
CA LEU A 368 17.59 1.01 -2.90
C LEU A 368 17.88 2.01 -4.02
N ASN A 369 18.10 1.53 -5.24
CA ASN A 369 18.25 2.40 -6.40
C ASN A 369 16.91 3.10 -6.71
N LEU A 370 16.83 4.41 -6.44
CA LEU A 370 15.63 5.22 -6.65
C LEU A 370 15.55 5.86 -8.05
N HIS A 371 16.46 5.56 -8.98
CA HIS A 371 16.47 6.19 -10.30
C HIS A 371 15.14 6.07 -11.03
N ARG A 372 14.50 4.90 -10.95
CA ARG A 372 13.18 4.62 -11.51
C ARG A 372 12.07 5.52 -10.94
N PHE A 373 12.22 5.97 -9.72
CA PHE A 373 11.20 6.71 -8.96
C PHE A 373 11.41 8.23 -8.97
N ARG A 374 12.37 8.72 -9.77
CA ARG A 374 12.64 10.15 -9.87
C ARG A 374 11.48 10.89 -10.50
N ILE A 375 11.20 12.09 -9.97
CA ILE A 375 10.15 12.98 -10.46
C ILE A 375 10.48 13.51 -11.86
N THR A 376 11.78 13.64 -12.19
CA THR A 376 12.28 14.15 -13.47
C THR A 376 11.97 13.24 -14.66
N ARG A 377 11.50 11.99 -14.44
CA ARG A 377 11.02 11.10 -15.52
C ARG A 377 9.74 11.63 -16.18
N PHE A 378 9.06 12.58 -15.53
CA PHE A 378 7.91 13.26 -16.10
C PHE A 378 8.33 14.61 -16.68
N ARG A 379 7.70 14.99 -17.81
CA ARG A 379 7.76 16.38 -18.30
C ARG A 379 6.85 17.21 -17.40
N LEU A 380 7.42 17.84 -16.38
CA LEU A 380 6.66 18.70 -15.49
C LEU A 380 6.24 19.95 -16.27
N LYS A 381 4.95 20.28 -16.24
CA LYS A 381 4.48 21.56 -16.76
C LYS A 381 4.91 22.64 -15.75
N LYS A 382 5.68 23.61 -16.22
CA LYS A 382 6.01 24.82 -15.47
C LYS A 382 4.76 25.68 -15.23
#